data_efea800ba994fb1f3f0a7b6a8c64674b
#
_entry.id   efea800ba994fb1f3f0a7b6a8c64674b
#
_cell.length_a   1.000
_cell.length_b   1.000
_cell.length_c   1.000
_cell.angle_alpha   90.00
_cell.angle_beta   90.00
_cell.angle_gamma   90.00
#
_symmetry.space_group_name_H-M   'P 1'
#
loop_
_entity.id
_entity.type
_entity.pdbx_description
1 polymer ?
#
loop_
_entity_poly.entity_id
_entity_poly.type
_entity_poly.pdbx_seq_one_letter_code
_entity_poly.pdbx_strand_id
1 'polypeptide(L)'
;MTITEDIKYVGVNDHDIDLFEGQYQVENGMAYNSYVITDDKIAIFDTVDAHFSEEWLANIKNVLGDAKPDYLIIQHMEPDHSASIGIFMENYPDTTIVASAKAFTIMKQFFGCDYAEHQLVVKEKDILELGKHTLTFVAAPMVHWPEVIMTYDSYAKVFFSADAFGKFGALDVEEDWACEARRYYFGIVGKYGAQVQALLKKAAGLDIQTICPLHGPVLNENLGFYLNLYQTWSAYEPEDKGVLIAYTSVYGNTKKAAELLAQVLVDKGCEKVAITDLARDDIAEAVEDAFRYDRLVLATTTYNGDVFPFMREFIESLTERNYQKRTIGLIENGSWAATAAKVMRQLFEKSKEITFTETTVKIMSALNEESTTQLENLAEELCK
;
A
#
# COMPACT_ATOMS: atom_id res chain seq x y z
N MET A 1 -21.42 -8.63 7.68
CA MET A 1 -20.53 -9.50 8.53
C MET A 1 -20.60 -9.03 9.98
N THR A 2 -20.51 -9.93 10.95
CA THR A 2 -20.49 -9.59 12.39
C THR A 2 -19.06 -9.71 12.91
N ILE A 3 -18.51 -8.65 13.51
CA ILE A 3 -17.16 -8.62 14.09
C ILE A 3 -17.22 -9.03 15.56
N THR A 4 -18.10 -8.35 16.31
CA THR A 4 -18.51 -8.75 17.67
C THR A 4 -20.04 -8.69 17.76
N GLU A 5 -20.61 -8.96 18.95
CA GLU A 5 -22.07 -8.79 19.15
C GLU A 5 -22.52 -7.37 18.81
N ASP A 6 -21.72 -6.37 19.15
CA ASP A 6 -22.05 -4.95 19.04
C ASP A 6 -21.44 -4.26 17.80
N ILE A 7 -20.42 -4.87 17.17
CA ILE A 7 -19.71 -4.28 16.03
C ILE A 7 -20.07 -5.03 14.74
N LYS A 8 -20.60 -4.30 13.77
CA LYS A 8 -21.04 -4.84 12.48
C LYS A 8 -20.31 -4.15 11.33
N TYR A 9 -20.01 -4.91 10.29
CA TYR A 9 -19.54 -4.39 9.01
C TYR A 9 -20.73 -3.93 8.17
N VAL A 10 -20.64 -2.75 7.60
CA VAL A 10 -21.66 -2.15 6.73
C VAL A 10 -21.08 -1.60 5.42
N GLY A 11 -19.81 -1.88 5.12
CA GLY A 11 -19.16 -1.46 3.88
C GLY A 11 -19.68 -2.16 2.63
N VAL A 12 -19.01 -1.93 1.51
CA VAL A 12 -19.39 -2.41 0.17
C VAL A 12 -18.19 -2.97 -0.59
N ASN A 13 -18.44 -3.75 -1.64
CA ASN A 13 -17.44 -4.22 -2.60
C ASN A 13 -17.67 -3.53 -3.94
N ASP A 14 -16.60 -3.02 -4.55
CA ASP A 14 -16.58 -2.45 -5.89
C ASP A 14 -15.89 -3.44 -6.84
N HIS A 15 -16.66 -4.03 -7.75
CA HIS A 15 -16.17 -4.94 -8.79
C HIS A 15 -16.04 -4.26 -10.16
N ASP A 16 -16.45 -3.00 -10.27
CA ASP A 16 -16.47 -2.25 -11.52
C ASP A 16 -15.27 -1.32 -11.68
N ILE A 17 -14.53 -1.07 -10.59
CA ILE A 17 -13.31 -0.26 -10.62
C ILE A 17 -12.20 -0.99 -11.37
N ASP A 18 -11.57 -0.30 -12.34
CA ASP A 18 -10.40 -0.81 -13.07
C ASP A 18 -9.07 -0.31 -12.53
N LEU A 19 -9.04 0.96 -12.05
CA LEU A 19 -7.85 1.61 -11.52
C LEU A 19 -8.14 2.30 -10.19
N PHE A 20 -7.55 1.80 -9.10
CA PHE A 20 -7.57 2.50 -7.82
C PHE A 20 -6.62 3.72 -7.86
N GLU A 21 -7.04 4.85 -7.31
CA GLU A 21 -6.36 6.16 -7.44
C GLU A 21 -6.00 6.54 -8.90
N GLY A 22 -6.72 5.95 -9.89
CA GLY A 22 -6.45 6.19 -11.31
C GLY A 22 -5.12 5.63 -11.82
N GLN A 23 -4.44 4.76 -11.07
CA GLN A 23 -3.12 4.24 -11.42
C GLN A 23 -2.89 2.75 -11.10
N TYR A 24 -3.49 2.21 -10.05
CA TYR A 24 -3.28 0.82 -9.65
C TYR A 24 -4.35 -0.10 -10.23
N GLN A 25 -3.95 -1.06 -11.04
CA GLN A 25 -4.86 -2.07 -11.57
C GLN A 25 -5.39 -2.93 -10.42
N VAL A 26 -6.71 -3.10 -10.34
CA VAL A 26 -7.38 -3.88 -9.29
C VAL A 26 -8.33 -4.88 -9.92
N GLU A 27 -7.78 -5.93 -10.52
CA GLU A 27 -8.54 -6.96 -11.24
C GLU A 27 -9.59 -7.66 -10.37
N ASN A 28 -9.35 -7.73 -9.05
CA ASN A 28 -10.25 -8.30 -8.06
C ASN A 28 -11.12 -7.24 -7.36
N GLY A 29 -11.25 -6.04 -7.96
CA GLY A 29 -12.04 -4.95 -7.41
C GLY A 29 -11.43 -4.33 -6.15
N MET A 30 -12.29 -3.67 -5.35
CA MET A 30 -11.90 -3.00 -4.10
C MET A 30 -13.00 -3.14 -3.06
N ALA A 31 -12.62 -3.16 -1.78
CA ALA A 31 -13.58 -3.04 -0.68
C ALA A 31 -13.49 -1.65 -0.05
N TYR A 32 -14.61 -0.99 0.17
CA TYR A 32 -14.70 0.23 0.97
C TYR A 32 -15.38 -0.12 2.28
N ASN A 33 -14.59 -0.21 3.35
CA ASN A 33 -15.05 -0.71 4.63
C ASN A 33 -15.64 0.41 5.48
N SER A 34 -16.76 0.12 6.07
CA SER A 34 -17.41 0.94 7.08
C SER A 34 -17.97 0.05 8.19
N TYR A 35 -18.02 0.58 9.41
CA TYR A 35 -18.37 -0.21 10.58
C TYR A 35 -19.40 0.53 11.44
N VAL A 36 -20.22 -0.21 12.17
CA VAL A 36 -21.19 0.32 13.14
C VAL A 36 -20.91 -0.28 14.50
N ILE A 37 -20.83 0.56 15.53
CA ILE A 37 -20.92 0.14 16.94
C ILE A 37 -22.32 0.50 17.46
N THR A 38 -23.02 -0.49 17.98
CA THR A 38 -24.33 -0.33 18.65
C THR A 38 -24.14 -0.44 20.16
N ASP A 39 -24.41 0.67 20.87
CA ASP A 39 -24.31 0.79 22.34
C ASP A 39 -25.37 1.78 22.80
N ASP A 40 -25.25 2.36 24.00
CA ASP A 40 -26.11 3.46 24.49
C ASP A 40 -26.13 4.63 23.51
N LYS A 41 -24.97 4.86 22.84
CA LYS A 41 -24.82 5.72 21.67
C LYS A 41 -24.27 4.90 20.49
N ILE A 42 -24.75 5.22 19.30
CA ILE A 42 -24.42 4.53 18.06
C ILE A 42 -23.36 5.32 17.31
N ALA A 43 -22.26 4.68 16.94
CA ALA A 43 -21.20 5.27 16.12
C ALA A 43 -21.02 4.51 14.81
N ILE A 44 -20.89 5.26 13.71
CA ILE A 44 -20.52 4.76 12.39
C ILE A 44 -19.10 5.23 12.06
N PHE A 45 -18.27 4.35 11.50
CA PHE A 45 -16.90 4.62 11.13
C PHE A 45 -16.76 4.71 9.62
N ASP A 46 -16.32 5.88 9.18
CA ASP A 46 -16.09 6.27 7.79
C ASP A 46 -17.31 6.01 6.88
N THR A 47 -17.25 6.52 5.68
CA THR A 47 -18.26 6.28 4.66
C THR A 47 -17.67 5.45 3.52
N VAL A 48 -18.26 5.48 2.36
CA VAL A 48 -17.80 4.76 1.17
C VAL A 48 -17.76 5.69 -0.04
N ASP A 49 -17.19 5.23 -1.15
CA ASP A 49 -17.23 5.93 -2.42
C ASP A 49 -18.66 6.33 -2.82
N ALA A 50 -18.79 7.47 -3.49
CA ALA A 50 -20.09 8.05 -3.87
C ALA A 50 -21.00 7.12 -4.69
N HIS A 51 -20.41 6.25 -5.50
CA HIS A 51 -21.16 5.30 -6.35
C HIS A 51 -21.93 4.26 -5.52
N PHE A 52 -21.51 4.00 -4.29
CA PHE A 52 -22.08 2.99 -3.40
C PHE A 52 -22.87 3.59 -2.22
N SER A 53 -23.13 4.90 -2.23
CA SER A 53 -23.81 5.60 -1.14
C SER A 53 -25.17 4.97 -0.77
N GLU A 54 -25.99 4.59 -1.76
CA GLU A 54 -27.32 4.02 -1.54
C GLU A 54 -27.24 2.61 -0.94
N GLU A 55 -26.31 1.77 -1.41
CA GLU A 55 -26.08 0.44 -0.88
C GLU A 55 -25.57 0.51 0.56
N TRP A 56 -24.62 1.39 0.83
CA TRP A 56 -24.09 1.62 2.16
C TRP A 56 -25.16 2.09 3.15
N LEU A 57 -26.01 3.06 2.76
CA LEU A 57 -27.13 3.50 3.59
C LEU A 57 -28.12 2.37 3.86
N ALA A 58 -28.38 1.50 2.88
CA ALA A 58 -29.23 0.32 3.07
C ALA A 58 -28.58 -0.67 4.06
N ASN A 59 -27.25 -0.88 3.99
CA ASN A 59 -26.51 -1.72 4.94
C ASN A 59 -26.61 -1.16 6.36
N ILE A 60 -26.45 0.15 6.55
CA ILE A 60 -26.63 0.82 7.85
C ILE A 60 -28.06 0.59 8.37
N LYS A 61 -29.08 0.83 7.54
CA LYS A 61 -30.49 0.67 7.92
C LYS A 61 -30.81 -0.76 8.29
N ASN A 62 -30.24 -1.75 7.60
CA ASN A 62 -30.42 -3.17 7.93
C ASN A 62 -29.87 -3.53 9.32
N VAL A 63 -28.81 -2.86 9.77
CA VAL A 63 -28.23 -3.04 11.11
C VAL A 63 -29.00 -2.28 12.16
N LEU A 64 -29.35 -1.01 11.90
CA LEU A 64 -29.93 -0.11 12.90
C LEU A 64 -31.45 -0.19 13.02
N GLY A 65 -32.17 -0.66 11.96
CA GLY A 65 -33.61 -0.57 11.89
C GLY A 65 -34.10 0.89 11.96
N ASP A 66 -34.85 1.23 13.00
CA ASP A 66 -35.34 2.59 13.24
C ASP A 66 -34.44 3.43 14.16
N ALA A 67 -33.37 2.85 14.71
CA ALA A 67 -32.41 3.58 15.52
C ALA A 67 -31.60 4.57 14.66
N LYS A 68 -31.17 5.67 15.28
CA LYS A 68 -30.40 6.72 14.59
C LYS A 68 -28.98 6.75 15.14
N PRO A 69 -27.97 6.98 14.29
CA PRO A 69 -26.59 7.15 14.74
C PRO A 69 -26.42 8.48 15.48
N ASP A 70 -25.69 8.43 16.61
CA ASP A 70 -25.27 9.62 17.35
C ASP A 70 -24.00 10.23 16.71
N TYR A 71 -23.09 9.39 16.22
CA TYR A 71 -21.80 9.79 15.70
C TYR A 71 -21.49 9.19 14.33
N LEU A 72 -20.88 10.00 13.48
CA LEU A 72 -20.15 9.59 12.29
C LEU A 72 -18.68 9.92 12.50
N ILE A 73 -17.85 8.92 12.71
CA ILE A 73 -16.41 9.06 12.94
C ILE A 73 -15.70 8.97 11.60
N ILE A 74 -15.04 10.05 11.17
CA ILE A 74 -14.26 10.11 9.94
C ILE A 74 -12.79 10.03 10.30
N GLN A 75 -12.18 8.90 10.01
CA GLN A 75 -10.78 8.64 10.25
C GLN A 75 -9.91 9.16 9.12
N HIS A 76 -10.44 9.13 7.88
CA HIS A 76 -9.74 9.50 6.66
C HIS A 76 -10.67 10.25 5.70
N MET A 77 -10.11 11.25 5.00
CA MET A 77 -10.87 12.16 4.13
C MET A 77 -10.72 11.87 2.63
N GLU A 78 -10.05 10.80 2.26
CA GLU A 78 -10.03 10.37 0.86
C GLU A 78 -11.46 10.07 0.39
N PRO A 79 -11.84 10.45 -0.85
CA PRO A 79 -13.24 10.36 -1.29
C PRO A 79 -13.85 8.97 -1.24
N ASP A 80 -13.08 7.91 -1.36
CA ASP A 80 -13.56 6.52 -1.23
C ASP A 80 -13.99 6.15 0.21
N HIS A 81 -13.67 7.00 1.20
CA HIS A 81 -14.10 6.88 2.60
C HIS A 81 -14.93 8.08 3.07
N SER A 82 -15.03 9.13 2.27
CA SER A 82 -15.67 10.38 2.72
C SER A 82 -16.74 10.94 1.77
N ALA A 83 -16.80 10.49 0.52
CA ALA A 83 -17.71 11.07 -0.46
C ALA A 83 -19.20 10.93 -0.11
N SER A 84 -19.55 9.93 0.68
CA SER A 84 -20.94 9.70 1.11
C SER A 84 -21.37 10.49 2.36
N ILE A 85 -20.52 11.35 2.94
CA ILE A 85 -20.85 12.19 4.12
C ILE A 85 -22.10 13.03 3.84
N GLY A 86 -22.21 13.65 2.67
CA GLY A 86 -23.32 14.53 2.32
C GLY A 86 -24.67 13.82 2.40
N ILE A 87 -24.81 12.73 1.68
CA ILE A 87 -26.04 11.93 1.65
C ILE A 87 -26.36 11.30 3.02
N PHE A 88 -25.32 10.95 3.79
CA PHE A 88 -25.50 10.46 5.15
C PHE A 88 -26.12 11.54 6.05
N MET A 89 -25.61 12.78 6.03
CA MET A 89 -26.15 13.89 6.84
C MET A 89 -27.55 14.34 6.39
N GLU A 90 -27.91 14.13 5.11
CA GLU A 90 -29.30 14.33 4.65
C GLU A 90 -30.27 13.31 5.29
N ASN A 91 -29.82 12.04 5.47
CA ASN A 91 -30.63 10.97 6.06
C ASN A 91 -30.63 11.00 7.60
N TYR A 92 -29.54 11.46 8.21
CA TYR A 92 -29.32 11.50 9.66
C TYR A 92 -28.84 12.89 10.12
N PRO A 93 -29.69 13.94 10.00
CA PRO A 93 -29.27 15.34 10.17
C PRO A 93 -28.88 15.70 11.61
N ASP A 94 -29.26 14.89 12.59
CA ASP A 94 -28.93 15.12 14.01
C ASP A 94 -27.57 14.50 14.42
N THR A 95 -26.89 13.78 13.52
CA THR A 95 -25.64 13.09 13.81
C THR A 95 -24.49 14.08 13.99
N THR A 96 -23.63 13.83 14.96
CA THR A 96 -22.38 14.58 15.17
C THR A 96 -21.23 13.92 14.39
N ILE A 97 -20.53 14.68 13.55
CA ILE A 97 -19.35 14.23 12.83
C ILE A 97 -18.13 14.37 13.76
N VAL A 98 -17.40 13.30 13.96
CA VAL A 98 -16.21 13.22 14.81
C VAL A 98 -14.99 13.04 13.90
N ALA A 99 -14.07 14.01 13.91
CA ALA A 99 -12.89 13.96 13.07
C ALA A 99 -11.75 14.85 13.60
N SER A 100 -10.56 14.76 13.00
CA SER A 100 -9.48 15.70 13.30
C SER A 100 -9.80 17.10 12.74
N ALA A 101 -9.22 18.15 13.34
CA ALA A 101 -9.41 19.52 12.85
C ALA A 101 -9.00 19.68 11.37
N LYS A 102 -8.00 18.93 10.94
CA LYS A 102 -7.54 18.96 9.54
C LYS A 102 -8.51 18.26 8.61
N ALA A 103 -9.17 17.19 9.07
CA ALA A 103 -10.21 16.51 8.30
C ALA A 103 -11.38 17.46 7.97
N PHE A 104 -11.86 18.26 8.92
CA PHE A 104 -12.88 19.27 8.64
C PHE A 104 -12.43 20.33 7.63
N THR A 105 -11.15 20.70 7.66
CA THR A 105 -10.60 21.61 6.63
C THR A 105 -10.64 20.97 5.24
N ILE A 106 -10.25 19.70 5.12
CA ILE A 106 -10.26 18.95 3.86
C ILE A 106 -11.69 18.69 3.40
N MET A 107 -12.60 18.33 4.32
CA MET A 107 -14.03 18.17 4.05
C MET A 107 -14.63 19.41 3.40
N LYS A 108 -14.31 20.60 3.91
CA LYS A 108 -14.72 21.87 3.31
C LYS A 108 -14.15 22.11 1.91
N GLN A 109 -12.92 21.64 1.67
CA GLN A 109 -12.28 21.74 0.36
C GLN A 109 -12.96 20.84 -0.68
N PHE A 110 -13.29 19.60 -0.30
CA PHE A 110 -13.96 18.66 -1.21
C PHE A 110 -15.42 18.99 -1.44
N PHE A 111 -16.16 19.31 -0.37
CA PHE A 111 -17.63 19.35 -0.41
C PHE A 111 -18.22 20.77 -0.28
N GLY A 112 -17.39 21.79 -0.07
CA GLY A 112 -17.86 23.18 0.14
C GLY A 112 -18.55 23.40 1.49
N CYS A 113 -18.68 22.35 2.30
CA CYS A 113 -19.31 22.35 3.63
C CYS A 113 -18.43 21.58 4.63
N ASP A 114 -18.39 22.02 5.87
CA ASP A 114 -17.68 21.37 6.97
C ASP A 114 -18.61 21.00 8.13
N TYR A 115 -19.92 21.17 7.97
CA TYR A 115 -20.94 20.87 8.99
C TYR A 115 -20.63 21.49 10.35
N ALA A 116 -20.23 22.75 10.41
CA ALA A 116 -19.71 23.43 11.60
C ALA A 116 -20.56 23.28 12.88
N GLU A 117 -21.90 23.14 12.75
CA GLU A 117 -22.81 22.97 13.88
C GLU A 117 -22.89 21.52 14.40
N HIS A 118 -22.31 20.57 13.65
CA HIS A 118 -22.31 19.12 13.93
C HIS A 118 -20.91 18.56 14.20
N GLN A 119 -19.89 19.40 14.42
CA GLN A 119 -18.52 18.98 14.60
C GLN A 119 -18.18 18.59 16.03
N LEU A 120 -17.54 17.45 16.21
CA LEU A 120 -16.74 17.12 17.37
C LEU A 120 -15.27 16.92 16.93
N VAL A 121 -14.45 17.92 17.19
CA VAL A 121 -13.01 17.88 16.85
C VAL A 121 -12.27 17.03 17.89
N VAL A 122 -11.55 16.01 17.42
CA VAL A 122 -10.76 15.11 18.26
C VAL A 122 -9.28 15.12 17.85
N LYS A 123 -8.42 14.72 18.78
CA LYS A 123 -6.97 14.64 18.63
C LYS A 123 -6.40 13.43 19.36
N GLU A 124 -5.10 13.26 19.29
CA GLU A 124 -4.36 12.21 20.00
C GLU A 124 -4.80 12.07 21.46
N LYS A 125 -5.20 10.85 21.85
CA LYS A 125 -5.64 10.45 23.20
C LYS A 125 -6.96 11.04 23.68
N ASP A 126 -7.70 11.76 22.88
CA ASP A 126 -9.07 12.11 23.23
C ASP A 126 -9.92 10.84 23.34
N ILE A 127 -10.97 10.90 24.15
CA ILE A 127 -11.83 9.77 24.45
C ILE A 127 -13.28 10.12 24.10
N LEU A 128 -13.98 9.16 23.50
CA LEU A 128 -15.41 9.21 23.26
C LEU A 128 -16.07 7.98 23.89
N GLU A 129 -16.99 8.22 24.83
CA GLU A 129 -17.75 7.16 25.50
C GLU A 129 -19.10 6.94 24.79
N LEU A 130 -19.37 5.67 24.42
CA LEU A 130 -20.65 5.28 23.79
C LEU A 130 -21.60 4.58 24.76
N GLY A 131 -21.11 4.18 25.91
CA GLY A 131 -21.77 3.38 26.94
C GLY A 131 -20.76 2.43 27.54
N LYS A 132 -20.79 1.15 27.15
CA LYS A 132 -19.74 0.16 27.51
C LYS A 132 -18.49 0.30 26.63
N HIS A 133 -18.66 0.74 25.37
CA HIS A 133 -17.55 1.00 24.46
C HIS A 133 -16.89 2.35 24.76
N THR A 134 -15.57 2.34 24.88
CA THR A 134 -14.77 3.54 25.12
C THR A 134 -13.72 3.65 24.00
N LEU A 135 -13.89 4.67 23.18
CA LEU A 135 -13.06 4.93 22.02
C LEU A 135 -11.93 5.89 22.37
N THR A 136 -10.69 5.51 22.07
CA THR A 136 -9.52 6.38 22.22
C THR A 136 -8.95 6.68 20.84
N PHE A 137 -8.75 7.96 20.53
CA PHE A 137 -8.23 8.40 19.23
C PHE A 137 -6.71 8.36 19.20
N VAL A 138 -6.16 7.84 18.10
CA VAL A 138 -4.73 7.68 17.85
C VAL A 138 -4.38 8.43 16.56
N ALA A 139 -3.70 9.56 16.67
CA ALA A 139 -3.28 10.32 15.50
C ALA A 139 -2.22 9.56 14.70
N ALA A 140 -2.44 9.43 13.40
CA ALA A 140 -1.56 8.74 12.45
C ALA A 140 -1.25 9.61 11.21
N PRO A 141 -0.73 10.85 11.40
CA PRO A 141 -0.50 11.77 10.31
C PRO A 141 0.47 11.17 9.29
N MET A 142 0.14 11.31 8.00
CA MET A 142 0.85 10.74 6.86
C MET A 142 0.82 9.21 6.76
N VAL A 143 -0.17 8.57 7.41
CA VAL A 143 -0.48 7.16 7.18
C VAL A 143 -1.92 7.06 6.61
N HIS A 144 -2.23 7.47 5.33
CA HIS A 144 -1.17 8.07 4.48
C HIS A 144 -1.37 9.57 4.24
N TRP A 145 -2.47 10.19 4.67
CA TRP A 145 -2.73 11.62 4.62
C TRP A 145 -2.50 12.31 5.97
N PRO A 146 -2.35 13.67 5.98
CA PRO A 146 -1.94 14.40 7.20
C PRO A 146 -3.02 14.49 8.28
N GLU A 147 -4.29 14.27 7.95
CA GLU A 147 -5.43 14.37 8.87
C GLU A 147 -5.78 13.05 9.56
N VAL A 148 -5.20 11.94 9.12
CA VAL A 148 -5.60 10.59 9.55
C VAL A 148 -5.57 10.46 11.07
N ILE A 149 -6.68 9.99 11.61
CA ILE A 149 -6.84 9.63 13.01
C ILE A 149 -7.48 8.24 13.10
N MET A 150 -6.86 7.34 13.81
CA MET A 150 -7.34 5.97 14.04
C MET A 150 -8.06 5.89 15.37
N THR A 151 -8.80 4.81 15.60
CA THR A 151 -9.61 4.67 16.80
C THR A 151 -9.38 3.30 17.45
N TYR A 152 -9.12 3.28 18.76
CA TYR A 152 -9.04 2.07 19.55
C TYR A 152 -10.24 1.97 20.50
N ASP A 153 -11.00 0.89 20.37
CA ASP A 153 -12.04 0.53 21.31
C ASP A 153 -11.47 -0.38 22.39
N SER A 154 -11.40 0.11 23.61
CA SER A 154 -10.81 -0.62 24.73
C SER A 154 -11.70 -1.73 25.29
N TYR A 155 -13.01 -1.66 25.09
CA TYR A 155 -13.97 -2.69 25.52
C TYR A 155 -13.86 -3.94 24.63
N ALA A 156 -14.02 -3.77 23.33
CA ALA A 156 -13.94 -4.88 22.36
C ALA A 156 -12.53 -5.22 21.93
N LYS A 157 -11.51 -4.40 22.29
CA LYS A 157 -10.10 -4.51 21.88
C LYS A 157 -9.93 -4.48 20.37
N VAL A 158 -10.72 -3.65 19.71
CA VAL A 158 -10.74 -3.44 18.28
C VAL A 158 -9.98 -2.17 17.93
N PHE A 159 -9.13 -2.26 16.92
CA PHE A 159 -8.41 -1.13 16.36
C PHE A 159 -8.93 -0.84 14.95
N PHE A 160 -9.62 0.28 14.77
CA PHE A 160 -10.02 0.81 13.48
C PHE A 160 -8.85 1.59 12.92
N SER A 161 -8.20 1.05 11.91
CA SER A 161 -6.83 1.43 11.52
C SER A 161 -6.75 2.34 10.30
N ALA A 162 -7.86 2.94 9.87
CA ALA A 162 -7.93 3.65 8.60
C ALA A 162 -7.35 2.74 7.49
N ASP A 163 -6.51 3.28 6.60
CA ASP A 163 -5.91 2.50 5.50
C ASP A 163 -4.78 1.57 5.93
N ALA A 164 -4.24 1.75 7.13
CA ALA A 164 -3.20 0.84 7.60
C ALA A 164 -3.75 -0.59 7.73
N PHE A 165 -2.93 -1.56 7.31
CA PHE A 165 -3.29 -2.98 7.23
C PHE A 165 -4.32 -3.32 6.13
N GLY A 166 -4.65 -2.35 5.27
CA GLY A 166 -5.47 -2.56 4.10
C GLY A 166 -4.76 -3.33 2.99
N LYS A 167 -5.53 -3.76 2.00
CA LYS A 167 -5.05 -4.40 0.77
C LYS A 167 -5.98 -4.08 -0.39
N PHE A 168 -5.50 -4.23 -1.62
CA PHE A 168 -6.36 -4.25 -2.79
C PHE A 168 -7.25 -5.51 -2.79
N GLY A 169 -8.35 -5.46 -3.54
CA GLY A 169 -9.29 -6.55 -3.74
C GLY A 169 -10.56 -6.46 -2.91
N ALA A 170 -11.67 -6.90 -3.49
CA ALA A 170 -12.97 -7.03 -2.85
C ALA A 170 -12.97 -8.17 -1.80
N LEU A 171 -13.84 -8.09 -0.77
CA LEU A 171 -13.85 -9.05 0.34
C LEU A 171 -14.39 -10.44 -0.04
N ASP A 172 -15.10 -10.55 -1.14
CA ASP A 172 -15.70 -11.80 -1.63
C ASP A 172 -14.84 -12.51 -2.68
N VAL A 173 -13.61 -12.01 -2.92
CA VAL A 173 -12.59 -12.65 -3.75
C VAL A 173 -11.48 -13.23 -2.84
N GLU A 174 -11.17 -14.51 -3.04
CA GLU A 174 -10.10 -15.18 -2.28
C GLU A 174 -8.75 -14.93 -2.96
N GLU A 175 -7.81 -14.31 -2.24
CA GLU A 175 -6.46 -14.03 -2.72
C GLU A 175 -5.47 -13.93 -1.56
N ASP A 176 -4.16 -13.98 -1.86
CA ASP A 176 -3.11 -13.86 -0.84
C ASP A 176 -3.08 -12.44 -0.28
N TRP A 177 -3.35 -12.32 1.02
CA TRP A 177 -3.32 -11.03 1.71
C TRP A 177 -1.96 -10.34 1.60
N ALA A 178 -0.85 -11.08 1.76
CA ALA A 178 0.47 -10.47 1.84
C ALA A 178 0.91 -9.84 0.51
N CYS A 179 0.55 -10.44 -0.62
CA CYS A 179 0.86 -9.92 -1.95
C CYS A 179 0.15 -8.57 -2.18
N GLU A 180 -1.19 -8.58 -2.09
CA GLU A 180 -2.01 -7.40 -2.34
C GLU A 180 -1.82 -6.30 -1.27
N ALA A 181 -1.58 -6.67 -0.01
CA ALA A 181 -1.27 -5.71 1.05
C ALA A 181 0.11 -5.07 0.87
N ARG A 182 1.12 -5.81 0.36
CA ARG A 182 2.44 -5.24 0.05
C ARG A 182 2.37 -4.27 -1.12
N ARG A 183 1.63 -4.64 -2.17
CA ARG A 183 1.39 -3.78 -3.33
C ARG A 183 0.65 -2.50 -2.92
N TYR A 184 -0.40 -2.62 -2.11
CA TYR A 184 -1.11 -1.50 -1.49
C TYR A 184 -0.17 -0.63 -0.64
N TYR A 185 0.58 -1.26 0.29
CA TYR A 185 1.47 -0.56 1.19
C TYR A 185 2.53 0.27 0.43
N PHE A 186 3.28 -0.34 -0.48
CA PHE A 186 4.33 0.37 -1.21
C PHE A 186 3.77 1.34 -2.25
N GLY A 187 2.59 1.08 -2.79
CA GLY A 187 1.87 2.02 -3.65
C GLY A 187 1.49 3.30 -2.91
N ILE A 188 0.81 3.17 -1.79
CA ILE A 188 0.08 4.24 -1.09
C ILE A 188 0.88 4.81 0.09
N VAL A 189 1.44 3.95 0.94
CA VAL A 189 2.03 4.33 2.24
C VAL A 189 3.56 4.33 2.21
N GLY A 190 4.20 3.63 1.27
CA GLY A 190 5.62 3.28 1.27
C GLY A 190 6.60 4.43 1.51
N LYS A 191 6.28 5.64 1.07
CA LYS A 191 7.08 6.84 1.32
C LYS A 191 7.22 7.18 2.81
N TYR A 192 6.24 6.81 3.63
CA TYR A 192 6.04 7.28 4.99
C TYR A 192 6.42 6.24 6.06
N GLY A 193 7.40 5.38 5.79
CA GLY A 193 7.84 4.33 6.70
C GLY A 193 8.13 4.80 8.13
N ALA A 194 8.75 5.98 8.31
CA ALA A 194 9.02 6.53 9.64
C ALA A 194 7.72 6.86 10.42
N GLN A 195 6.67 7.31 9.75
CA GLN A 195 5.37 7.59 10.34
C GLN A 195 4.67 6.28 10.72
N VAL A 196 4.75 5.25 9.89
CA VAL A 196 4.25 3.91 10.20
C VAL A 196 4.98 3.31 11.41
N GLN A 197 6.32 3.44 11.50
CA GLN A 197 7.09 3.02 12.67
C GLN A 197 6.63 3.74 13.95
N ALA A 198 6.34 5.03 13.87
CA ALA A 198 5.81 5.80 15.00
C ALA A 198 4.40 5.32 15.42
N LEU A 199 3.55 5.00 14.45
CA LEU A 199 2.22 4.41 14.68
C LEU A 199 2.33 3.04 15.35
N LEU A 200 3.15 2.13 14.82
CA LEU A 200 3.36 0.80 15.39
C LEU A 200 3.85 0.86 16.85
N LYS A 201 4.72 1.83 17.15
CA LYS A 201 5.18 2.07 18.53
C LYS A 201 4.07 2.54 19.46
N LYS A 202 3.13 3.36 19.00
CA LYS A 202 1.94 3.76 19.77
C LYS A 202 1.00 2.57 19.98
N ALA A 203 0.72 1.81 18.92
CA ALA A 203 -0.16 0.66 18.94
C ALA A 203 0.36 -0.49 19.83
N ALA A 204 1.68 -0.66 19.98
CA ALA A 204 2.30 -1.66 20.84
C ALA A 204 1.91 -1.54 22.32
N GLY A 205 1.43 -0.38 22.76
CA GLY A 205 0.90 -0.16 24.11
C GLY A 205 -0.58 -0.52 24.31
N LEU A 206 -1.28 -0.93 23.24
CA LEU A 206 -2.70 -1.25 23.23
C LEU A 206 -2.90 -2.76 23.20
N ASP A 207 -3.93 -3.25 23.87
CA ASP A 207 -4.32 -4.68 23.84
C ASP A 207 -5.25 -4.93 22.64
N ILE A 208 -4.67 -4.94 21.43
CA ILE A 208 -5.42 -5.10 20.18
C ILE A 208 -5.61 -6.60 19.91
N GLN A 209 -6.87 -7.02 19.72
CA GLN A 209 -7.24 -8.38 19.34
C GLN A 209 -7.88 -8.47 17.95
N THR A 210 -8.33 -7.34 17.42
CA THR A 210 -8.90 -7.24 16.08
C THR A 210 -8.48 -5.92 15.44
N ILE A 211 -8.12 -5.96 14.15
CA ILE A 211 -7.86 -4.77 13.33
C ILE A 211 -8.93 -4.68 12.26
N CYS A 212 -9.55 -3.51 12.15
CA CYS A 212 -10.59 -3.18 11.18
C CYS A 212 -10.07 -2.10 10.23
N PRO A 213 -9.47 -2.47 9.09
CA PRO A 213 -8.97 -1.52 8.10
C PRO A 213 -10.10 -0.97 7.23
N LEU A 214 -9.84 0.12 6.50
CA LEU A 214 -10.77 0.69 5.53
C LEU A 214 -10.80 -0.07 4.19
N HIS A 215 -9.79 -0.90 3.92
CA HIS A 215 -9.75 -1.83 2.79
C HIS A 215 -9.34 -3.23 3.24
N GLY A 216 -9.84 -4.26 2.53
CA GLY A 216 -9.49 -5.64 2.82
C GLY A 216 -10.18 -6.22 4.07
N PRO A 217 -9.79 -7.44 4.50
CA PRO A 217 -10.50 -8.17 5.53
C PRO A 217 -10.24 -7.64 6.94
N VAL A 218 -11.18 -7.90 7.84
CA VAL A 218 -10.96 -7.76 9.28
C VAL A 218 -9.94 -8.81 9.73
N LEU A 219 -8.92 -8.35 10.45
CA LEU A 219 -7.82 -9.19 10.91
C LEU A 219 -8.01 -9.47 12.41
N ASN A 220 -8.29 -10.71 12.76
CA ASN A 220 -8.56 -11.15 14.14
C ASN A 220 -7.82 -12.44 14.53
N GLU A 221 -7.05 -13.01 13.61
CA GLU A 221 -6.21 -14.17 13.84
C GLU A 221 -4.76 -13.84 13.46
N ASN A 222 -3.81 -14.44 14.16
CA ASN A 222 -2.37 -14.30 13.85
C ASN A 222 -1.89 -12.85 13.62
N LEU A 223 -2.35 -11.89 14.44
CA LEU A 223 -2.01 -10.46 14.27
C LEU A 223 -0.51 -10.19 14.22
N GLY A 224 0.30 -11.05 14.87
CA GLY A 224 1.75 -10.97 14.82
C GLY A 224 2.32 -11.07 13.40
N PHE A 225 1.69 -11.82 12.50
CA PHE A 225 2.10 -11.92 11.10
C PHE A 225 1.96 -10.56 10.38
N TYR A 226 0.81 -9.92 10.48
CA TYR A 226 0.54 -8.62 9.85
C TYR A 226 1.40 -7.50 10.42
N LEU A 227 1.55 -7.46 11.75
CA LEU A 227 2.39 -6.50 12.43
C LEU A 227 3.87 -6.65 12.06
N ASN A 228 4.37 -7.87 11.91
CA ASN A 228 5.75 -8.14 11.50
C ASN A 228 6.00 -7.68 10.06
N LEU A 229 5.06 -7.90 9.13
CA LEU A 229 5.17 -7.42 7.76
C LEU A 229 5.21 -5.89 7.72
N TYR A 230 4.30 -5.22 8.42
CA TYR A 230 4.29 -3.75 8.52
C TYR A 230 5.57 -3.20 9.15
N GLN A 231 6.12 -3.90 10.17
CA GLN A 231 7.41 -3.55 10.76
C GLN A 231 8.55 -3.67 9.74
N THR A 232 8.57 -4.74 8.95
CA THR A 232 9.58 -5.00 7.91
C THR A 232 9.49 -3.96 6.79
N TRP A 233 8.29 -3.75 6.25
CA TRP A 233 8.07 -2.82 5.14
C TRP A 233 8.39 -1.38 5.52
N SER A 234 7.94 -0.94 6.70
CA SER A 234 8.15 0.43 7.17
C SER A 234 9.59 0.71 7.62
N ALA A 235 10.36 -0.32 7.93
CA ALA A 235 11.80 -0.22 8.15
C ALA A 235 12.61 -0.33 6.84
N TYR A 236 11.93 -0.56 5.69
CA TYR A 236 12.54 -0.81 4.39
C TYR A 236 13.46 -2.03 4.37
N GLU A 237 13.27 -2.96 5.30
CA GLU A 237 13.98 -4.23 5.29
C GLU A 237 13.42 -5.15 4.19
N PRO A 238 14.23 -6.00 3.55
CA PRO A 238 13.71 -7.01 2.64
C PRO A 238 12.89 -8.04 3.41
N GLU A 239 11.80 -8.48 2.78
CA GLU A 239 10.96 -9.54 3.33
C GLU A 239 11.56 -10.92 3.07
N ASP A 240 12.09 -11.09 1.87
CA ASP A 240 12.64 -12.35 1.37
C ASP A 240 14.07 -12.19 0.84
N LYS A 241 14.87 -13.26 0.99
CA LYS A 241 16.09 -13.41 0.22
C LYS A 241 15.75 -13.88 -1.18
N GLY A 242 16.11 -13.09 -2.18
CA GLY A 242 15.80 -13.39 -3.57
C GLY A 242 16.28 -12.30 -4.53
N VAL A 243 16.01 -12.49 -5.80
CA VAL A 243 16.43 -11.56 -6.86
C VAL A 243 15.22 -11.24 -7.74
N LEU A 244 14.87 -9.96 -7.84
CA LEU A 244 14.01 -9.47 -8.91
C LEU A 244 14.90 -9.06 -10.10
N ILE A 245 14.59 -9.54 -11.29
CA ILE A 245 15.18 -9.07 -12.56
C ILE A 245 14.12 -8.25 -13.30
N ALA A 246 14.24 -6.93 -13.23
CA ALA A 246 13.36 -6.01 -13.95
C ALA A 246 14.05 -5.59 -15.27
N TYR A 247 13.38 -5.80 -16.40
CA TYR A 247 13.99 -5.52 -17.69
C TYR A 247 13.08 -4.76 -18.64
N THR A 248 13.74 -4.09 -19.61
CA THR A 248 13.13 -3.60 -20.84
C THR A 248 13.93 -4.09 -22.05
N SER A 249 13.26 -4.41 -23.14
CA SER A 249 13.93 -4.92 -24.34
C SER A 249 13.22 -4.46 -25.61
N VAL A 250 13.99 -3.88 -26.55
CA VAL A 250 13.45 -3.38 -27.84
C VAL A 250 13.29 -4.52 -28.85
N TYR A 251 14.37 -5.30 -29.07
CA TYR A 251 14.41 -6.38 -30.07
C TYR A 251 14.68 -7.76 -29.47
N GLY A 252 14.47 -7.95 -28.16
CA GLY A 252 14.60 -9.23 -27.48
C GLY A 252 16.00 -9.59 -26.99
N ASN A 253 17.05 -8.83 -27.30
CA ASN A 253 18.41 -9.21 -26.87
C ASN A 253 18.64 -8.97 -25.37
N THR A 254 18.13 -7.87 -24.81
CA THR A 254 18.19 -7.62 -23.36
C THR A 254 17.30 -8.61 -22.61
N LYS A 255 16.10 -8.96 -23.15
CA LYS A 255 15.24 -10.02 -22.63
C LYS A 255 15.99 -11.36 -22.52
N LYS A 256 16.69 -11.78 -23.58
CA LYS A 256 17.47 -13.02 -23.56
C LYS A 256 18.56 -13.01 -22.47
N ALA A 257 19.18 -11.85 -22.22
CA ALA A 257 20.16 -11.72 -21.16
C ALA A 257 19.52 -11.82 -19.76
N ALA A 258 18.36 -11.21 -19.57
CA ALA A 258 17.60 -11.31 -18.33
C ALA A 258 17.13 -12.75 -18.05
N GLU A 259 16.60 -13.44 -19.07
CA GLU A 259 16.19 -14.85 -18.98
C GLU A 259 17.37 -15.79 -18.70
N LEU A 260 18.52 -15.55 -19.36
CA LEU A 260 19.73 -16.33 -19.09
C LEU A 260 20.24 -16.12 -17.67
N LEU A 261 20.26 -14.87 -17.18
CA LEU A 261 20.64 -14.60 -15.79
C LEU A 261 19.70 -15.30 -14.80
N ALA A 262 18.38 -15.26 -15.03
CA ALA A 262 17.42 -15.96 -14.20
C ALA A 262 17.72 -17.46 -14.10
N GLN A 263 18.01 -18.10 -15.24
CA GLN A 263 18.39 -19.52 -15.27
C GLN A 263 19.69 -19.78 -14.49
N VAL A 264 20.74 -18.96 -14.71
CA VAL A 264 22.01 -19.10 -14.01
C VAL A 264 21.87 -18.93 -12.50
N LEU A 265 21.03 -17.98 -12.04
CA LEU A 265 20.74 -17.79 -10.62
C LEU A 265 20.06 -19.02 -10.00
N VAL A 266 19.07 -19.59 -10.69
CA VAL A 266 18.39 -20.84 -10.25
C VAL A 266 19.38 -22.01 -10.21
N ASP A 267 20.22 -22.18 -11.23
CA ASP A 267 21.23 -23.24 -11.32
C ASP A 267 22.30 -23.12 -10.21
N LYS A 268 22.58 -21.89 -9.75
CA LYS A 268 23.47 -21.61 -8.62
C LYS A 268 22.78 -21.74 -7.24
N GLY A 269 21.50 -22.07 -7.21
CA GLY A 269 20.74 -22.32 -5.98
C GLY A 269 20.13 -21.07 -5.33
N CYS A 270 19.91 -19.99 -6.08
CA CYS A 270 19.14 -18.85 -5.59
C CYS A 270 17.68 -19.28 -5.37
N GLU A 271 17.19 -19.17 -4.13
CA GLU A 271 15.90 -19.77 -3.73
C GLU A 271 14.69 -19.11 -4.40
N LYS A 272 14.75 -17.79 -4.62
CA LYS A 272 13.68 -16.99 -5.19
C LYS A 272 14.23 -16.11 -6.30
N VAL A 273 13.74 -16.30 -7.51
CA VAL A 273 14.09 -15.48 -8.68
C VAL A 273 12.80 -15.11 -9.39
N ALA A 274 12.51 -13.81 -9.43
CA ALA A 274 11.41 -13.23 -10.19
C ALA A 274 11.95 -12.45 -11.39
N ILE A 275 11.20 -12.40 -12.47
CA ILE A 275 11.55 -11.67 -13.69
C ILE A 275 10.32 -10.94 -14.21
N THR A 276 10.46 -9.66 -14.54
CA THR A 276 9.37 -8.81 -15.03
C THR A 276 9.78 -7.99 -16.25
N ASP A 277 8.89 -7.89 -17.23
CA ASP A 277 9.00 -7.02 -18.41
C ASP A 277 8.28 -5.69 -18.17
N LEU A 278 9.01 -4.69 -17.72
CA LEU A 278 8.46 -3.38 -17.36
C LEU A 278 7.63 -2.68 -18.46
N ALA A 279 7.72 -3.15 -19.70
CA ALA A 279 6.92 -2.62 -20.81
C ALA A 279 5.58 -3.35 -21.01
N ARG A 280 5.33 -4.46 -20.30
CA ARG A 280 4.16 -5.35 -20.51
C ARG A 280 3.45 -5.72 -19.23
N ASP A 281 4.20 -5.86 -18.15
CA ASP A 281 3.67 -6.23 -16.84
C ASP A 281 3.28 -4.98 -16.04
N ASP A 282 2.45 -5.12 -15.01
CA ASP A 282 2.10 -4.02 -14.13
C ASP A 282 3.34 -3.53 -13.36
N ILE A 283 3.61 -2.24 -13.47
CA ILE A 283 4.76 -1.62 -12.81
C ILE A 283 4.60 -1.60 -11.28
N ALA A 284 3.37 -1.62 -10.76
CA ALA A 284 3.10 -1.67 -9.33
C ALA A 284 3.49 -3.02 -8.72
N GLU A 285 3.27 -4.13 -9.46
CA GLU A 285 3.77 -5.46 -9.11
C GLU A 285 5.31 -5.50 -9.09
N ALA A 286 5.95 -4.90 -10.09
CA ALA A 286 7.40 -4.82 -10.13
C ALA A 286 7.97 -4.00 -8.96
N VAL A 287 7.29 -2.92 -8.55
CA VAL A 287 7.66 -2.11 -7.39
C VAL A 287 7.55 -2.92 -6.10
N GLU A 288 6.44 -3.63 -5.87
CA GLU A 288 6.25 -4.42 -4.67
C GLU A 288 7.32 -5.53 -4.56
N ASP A 289 7.58 -6.24 -5.66
CA ASP A 289 8.63 -7.27 -5.71
C ASP A 289 10.04 -6.70 -5.46
N ALA A 290 10.34 -5.49 -5.95
CA ALA A 290 11.60 -4.83 -5.66
C ALA A 290 11.78 -4.53 -4.16
N PHE A 291 10.72 -4.17 -3.46
CA PHE A 291 10.75 -4.00 -2.01
C PHE A 291 10.74 -5.32 -1.24
N ARG A 292 10.15 -6.36 -1.80
CA ARG A 292 10.10 -7.70 -1.21
C ARG A 292 11.47 -8.35 -1.13
N TYR A 293 12.23 -8.33 -2.22
CA TYR A 293 13.52 -9.02 -2.32
C TYR A 293 14.71 -8.16 -1.89
N ASP A 294 15.76 -8.82 -1.40
CA ASP A 294 17.00 -8.14 -0.98
C ASP A 294 17.92 -7.75 -2.15
N ARG A 295 17.64 -8.24 -3.36
CA ARG A 295 18.45 -7.99 -4.55
C ARG A 295 17.58 -7.63 -5.75
N LEU A 296 18.07 -6.65 -6.52
CA LEU A 296 17.42 -6.16 -7.73
C LEU A 296 18.42 -6.17 -8.89
N VAL A 297 18.01 -6.67 -10.03
CA VAL A 297 18.76 -6.53 -11.29
C VAL A 297 17.97 -5.65 -12.26
N LEU A 298 18.62 -4.61 -12.76
CA LEU A 298 18.06 -3.70 -13.75
C LEU A 298 18.72 -3.95 -15.11
N ALA A 299 17.93 -4.40 -16.08
CA ALA A 299 18.41 -4.75 -17.41
C ALA A 299 17.71 -3.89 -18.47
N THR A 300 18.45 -2.99 -19.15
CA THR A 300 17.85 -2.07 -20.12
C THR A 300 18.80 -1.70 -21.27
N THR A 301 18.19 -1.16 -22.33
CA THR A 301 18.96 -0.56 -23.44
C THR A 301 19.21 0.91 -23.19
N THR A 302 20.36 1.39 -23.69
CA THR A 302 20.59 2.82 -23.89
C THR A 302 19.65 3.33 -24.98
N TYR A 303 18.84 4.33 -24.66
CA TYR A 303 17.87 4.93 -25.56
C TYR A 303 17.93 6.46 -25.47
N ASN A 304 18.13 7.13 -26.60
CA ASN A 304 18.31 8.59 -26.66
C ASN A 304 19.41 9.14 -25.71
N GLY A 305 20.47 8.35 -25.48
CA GLY A 305 21.54 8.71 -24.53
C GLY A 305 21.18 8.53 -23.05
N ASP A 306 20.05 7.95 -22.77
CA ASP A 306 19.45 7.71 -21.45
C ASP A 306 19.06 6.22 -21.32
N VAL A 307 18.32 5.84 -20.28
CA VAL A 307 17.66 4.54 -20.15
C VAL A 307 16.34 4.50 -20.91
N PHE A 308 15.82 3.32 -21.19
CA PHE A 308 14.51 3.17 -21.80
C PHE A 308 13.40 3.74 -20.88
N PRO A 309 12.34 4.39 -21.40
CA PRO A 309 11.36 5.12 -20.59
C PRO A 309 10.77 4.34 -19.42
N PHE A 310 10.27 3.12 -19.63
CA PHE A 310 9.70 2.29 -18.56
C PHE A 310 10.72 1.92 -17.45
N MET A 311 12.01 1.79 -17.77
CA MET A 311 13.04 1.60 -16.76
C MET A 311 13.24 2.87 -15.92
N ARG A 312 13.13 4.04 -16.52
CA ARG A 312 13.21 5.31 -15.79
C ARG A 312 12.04 5.43 -14.84
N GLU A 313 10.82 5.24 -15.32
CA GLU A 313 9.60 5.29 -14.54
C GLU A 313 9.65 4.33 -13.34
N PHE A 314 10.09 3.09 -13.56
CA PHE A 314 10.28 2.12 -12.49
C PHE A 314 11.26 2.59 -11.42
N ILE A 315 12.46 3.08 -11.83
CA ILE A 315 13.47 3.57 -10.87
C ILE A 315 12.96 4.81 -10.11
N GLU A 316 12.27 5.73 -10.79
CA GLU A 316 11.67 6.90 -10.16
C GLU A 316 10.59 6.48 -9.15
N SER A 317 9.72 5.52 -9.50
CA SER A 317 8.73 4.94 -8.59
C SER A 317 9.35 4.31 -7.34
N LEU A 318 10.49 3.64 -7.46
CA LEU A 318 11.24 3.11 -6.33
C LEU A 318 11.82 4.22 -5.44
N THR A 319 12.51 5.19 -6.05
CA THR A 319 13.23 6.23 -5.31
C THR A 319 12.30 7.22 -4.60
N GLU A 320 11.13 7.52 -5.17
CA GLU A 320 10.09 8.32 -4.55
C GLU A 320 9.51 7.68 -3.28
N ARG A 321 9.57 6.34 -3.19
CA ARG A 321 9.13 5.52 -2.05
C ARG A 321 10.25 5.19 -1.08
N ASN A 322 11.40 5.91 -1.16
CA ASN A 322 12.56 5.70 -0.29
C ASN A 322 13.21 4.31 -0.42
N TYR A 323 13.26 3.74 -1.61
CA TYR A 323 13.94 2.46 -1.87
C TYR A 323 15.38 2.47 -1.36
N GLN A 324 15.71 1.52 -0.50
CA GLN A 324 16.98 1.48 0.22
C GLN A 324 17.31 0.07 0.71
N LYS A 325 18.53 -0.12 1.25
CA LYS A 325 18.99 -1.39 1.86
C LYS A 325 18.95 -2.57 0.89
N ARG A 326 19.37 -2.34 -0.34
CA ARG A 326 19.33 -3.36 -1.39
C ARG A 326 20.65 -3.45 -2.14
N THR A 327 20.93 -4.66 -2.67
CA THR A 327 22.00 -4.86 -3.64
C THR A 327 21.45 -4.81 -5.05
N ILE A 328 22.07 -4.00 -5.93
CA ILE A 328 21.62 -3.80 -7.31
C ILE A 328 22.67 -4.27 -8.30
N GLY A 329 22.29 -5.21 -9.17
CA GLY A 329 23.05 -5.62 -10.37
C GLY A 329 22.58 -4.85 -11.61
N LEU A 330 23.50 -4.58 -12.54
CA LEU A 330 23.20 -3.81 -13.73
C LEU A 330 23.56 -4.56 -15.01
N ILE A 331 22.63 -4.55 -15.97
CA ILE A 331 22.82 -5.03 -17.33
C ILE A 331 22.49 -3.89 -18.29
N GLU A 332 23.46 -3.45 -19.08
CA GLU A 332 23.25 -2.44 -20.11
C GLU A 332 23.41 -3.03 -21.51
N ASN A 333 22.61 -2.56 -22.45
CA ASN A 333 22.75 -2.89 -23.87
C ASN A 333 22.83 -1.62 -24.71
N GLY A 334 23.73 -1.62 -25.70
CA GLY A 334 23.86 -0.52 -26.63
C GLY A 334 24.80 -0.88 -27.78
N SER A 335 24.40 -0.59 -29.03
CA SER A 335 25.13 -1.02 -30.20
C SER A 335 26.41 -0.21 -30.46
N TRP A 336 26.50 1.05 -30.00
CA TRP A 336 27.64 1.94 -30.24
C TRP A 336 28.07 2.78 -29.05
N ALA A 337 27.16 3.06 -28.10
CA ALA A 337 27.44 3.86 -26.92
C ALA A 337 26.53 3.41 -25.78
N ALA A 338 26.90 2.30 -25.10
CA ALA A 338 26.19 1.83 -23.92
C ALA A 338 26.48 2.75 -22.71
N THR A 339 25.46 3.44 -22.21
CA THR A 339 25.54 4.39 -21.10
C THR A 339 24.44 4.16 -20.04
N ALA A 340 23.56 3.21 -20.26
CA ALA A 340 22.39 2.98 -19.38
C ALA A 340 22.81 2.66 -17.94
N ALA A 341 23.85 1.87 -17.71
CA ALA A 341 24.33 1.55 -16.37
C ALA A 341 24.76 2.79 -15.58
N LYS A 342 25.42 3.74 -16.24
CA LYS A 342 25.80 5.01 -15.62
C LYS A 342 24.56 5.81 -15.20
N VAL A 343 23.56 5.89 -16.07
CA VAL A 343 22.31 6.63 -15.79
C VAL A 343 21.56 5.96 -14.66
N MET A 344 21.40 4.63 -14.67
CA MET A 344 20.75 3.88 -13.59
C MET A 344 21.42 4.15 -12.23
N ARG A 345 22.75 4.12 -12.14
CA ARG A 345 23.49 4.47 -10.91
C ARG A 345 23.18 5.90 -10.44
N GLN A 346 23.13 6.86 -11.36
CA GLN A 346 22.83 8.25 -11.02
C GLN A 346 21.42 8.44 -10.46
N LEU A 347 20.44 7.69 -10.95
CA LEU A 347 19.07 7.75 -10.45
C LEU A 347 18.96 7.31 -8.99
N PHE A 348 19.81 6.42 -8.51
CA PHE A 348 19.87 5.98 -7.11
C PHE A 348 20.85 6.79 -6.23
N GLU A 349 21.46 7.86 -6.72
CA GLU A 349 22.49 8.61 -5.99
C GLU A 349 22.02 9.13 -4.62
N LYS A 350 20.71 9.40 -4.49
CA LYS A 350 20.10 9.88 -3.24
C LYS A 350 19.54 8.75 -2.35
N SER A 351 19.49 7.52 -2.86
CA SER A 351 18.98 6.37 -2.10
C SER A 351 20.00 5.93 -1.06
N LYS A 352 19.51 5.56 0.12
CA LYS A 352 20.36 5.16 1.23
C LYS A 352 20.70 3.67 1.16
N GLU A 353 21.90 3.30 1.59
CA GLU A 353 22.28 1.90 1.76
C GLU A 353 22.02 1.03 0.52
N ILE A 354 22.23 1.61 -0.67
CA ILE A 354 22.27 0.87 -1.93
C ILE A 354 23.70 0.44 -2.21
N THR A 355 23.88 -0.86 -2.43
CA THR A 355 25.14 -1.45 -2.86
C THR A 355 25.00 -1.93 -4.30
N PHE A 356 25.89 -1.49 -5.19
CA PHE A 356 25.95 -2.03 -6.53
C PHE A 356 26.96 -3.17 -6.60
N THR A 357 26.63 -4.22 -7.37
CA THR A 357 27.58 -5.28 -7.69
C THR A 357 28.83 -4.72 -8.39
N GLU A 358 29.98 -5.40 -8.22
CA GLU A 358 31.21 -5.04 -8.91
C GLU A 358 31.08 -5.25 -10.42
N THR A 359 30.47 -6.39 -10.81
CA THR A 359 30.21 -6.72 -12.21
C THR A 359 29.02 -5.90 -12.73
N THR A 360 29.24 -5.19 -13.83
CA THR A 360 28.20 -4.61 -14.70
C THR A 360 28.25 -5.35 -16.02
N VAL A 361 27.14 -5.96 -16.41
CA VAL A 361 27.08 -6.69 -17.70
C VAL A 361 26.89 -5.70 -18.84
N LYS A 362 27.78 -5.73 -19.80
CA LYS A 362 27.71 -4.87 -20.99
C LYS A 362 27.47 -5.71 -22.26
N ILE A 363 26.35 -5.41 -22.90
CA ILE A 363 25.95 -6.09 -24.14
C ILE A 363 26.10 -5.10 -25.31
N MET A 364 26.79 -5.50 -26.35
CA MET A 364 26.90 -4.74 -27.57
C MET A 364 26.00 -5.37 -28.64
N SER A 365 24.73 -4.97 -28.65
CA SER A 365 23.60 -5.48 -29.44
C SER A 365 23.10 -6.87 -29.01
N ALA A 366 23.92 -7.92 -29.16
CA ALA A 366 23.57 -9.30 -28.81
C ALA A 366 24.56 -9.90 -27.81
N LEU A 367 24.16 -10.92 -27.09
CA LEU A 367 25.03 -11.70 -26.22
C LEU A 367 26.17 -12.32 -26.99
N ASN A 368 27.35 -12.33 -26.38
CA ASN A 368 28.55 -12.98 -26.83
C ASN A 368 29.24 -13.67 -25.66
N GLU A 369 30.39 -14.29 -25.88
CA GLU A 369 31.14 -15.03 -24.86
C GLU A 369 31.54 -14.14 -23.68
N GLU A 370 31.98 -12.90 -23.93
CA GLU A 370 32.36 -11.94 -22.87
C GLU A 370 31.15 -11.55 -22.00
N SER A 371 30.03 -11.15 -22.61
CA SER A 371 28.83 -10.76 -21.88
C SER A 371 28.19 -11.95 -21.15
N THR A 372 28.31 -13.17 -21.67
CA THR A 372 27.87 -14.38 -20.99
C THR A 372 28.70 -14.65 -19.73
N THR A 373 30.03 -14.51 -19.82
CA THR A 373 30.94 -14.61 -18.67
C THR A 373 30.60 -13.53 -17.60
N GLN A 374 30.30 -12.29 -18.03
CA GLN A 374 29.89 -11.24 -17.12
C GLN A 374 28.56 -11.58 -16.41
N LEU A 375 27.58 -12.22 -17.10
CA LEU A 375 26.33 -12.70 -16.48
C LEU A 375 26.60 -13.76 -15.40
N GLU A 376 27.50 -14.70 -15.65
CA GLU A 376 27.89 -15.71 -14.67
C GLU A 376 28.56 -15.10 -13.44
N ASN A 377 29.45 -14.10 -13.62
CA ASN A 377 30.10 -13.38 -12.53
C ASN A 377 29.04 -12.57 -11.72
N LEU A 378 28.12 -11.87 -12.40
CA LEU A 378 27.03 -11.14 -11.75
C LEU A 378 26.18 -12.10 -10.89
N ALA A 379 25.83 -13.27 -11.44
CA ALA A 379 25.07 -14.28 -10.68
C ALA A 379 25.84 -14.76 -9.44
N GLU A 380 27.17 -14.94 -9.52
CA GLU A 380 28.00 -15.32 -8.37
C GLU A 380 28.00 -14.25 -7.26
N GLU A 381 28.01 -12.98 -7.63
CA GLU A 381 27.91 -11.87 -6.67
C GLU A 381 26.53 -11.83 -6.00
N LEU A 382 25.48 -12.07 -6.78
CA LEU A 382 24.08 -12.05 -6.29
C LEU A 382 23.70 -13.29 -5.47
N CYS A 383 24.42 -14.40 -5.56
CA CYS A 383 24.17 -15.62 -4.76
C CYS A 383 24.95 -15.68 -3.43
N LYS A 384 25.78 -14.68 -3.14
CA LYS A 384 26.52 -14.58 -1.85
C LYS A 384 25.65 -13.96 -0.77
#